data_ec6b131416a35a8d0d15b0c5bea7d78a
#
_entry.id   ec6b131416a35a8d0d15b0c5bea7d78a
#
_cell.length_a   1.000
_cell.length_b   1.000
_cell.length_c   1.000
_cell.angle_alpha   90.00
_cell.angle_beta   90.00
_cell.angle_gamma   90.00
#
_symmetry.space_group_name_H-M   'P 1'
#
loop_
_entity.id
_entity.type
_entity.pdbx_description
1 polymer ?
#
loop_
_entity_poly.entity_id
_entity_poly.type
_entity_poly.pdbx_seq_one_letter_code
_entity_poly.pdbx_strand_id
1 'polypeptide(L)'
;MKVLIACEESQRVCIAFRARGHEAYSCDIQDCSGGHPEWHIKGDALEAIRGGTITTCDGVHHDIGKWDLLIAHPPCTYLAVSGNRWFDE
;
A
#
# COMPACT_ATOMS: atom_id res chain seq x y z
N MET A 1 10.57 -3.20 -9.64
CA MET A 1 9.13 -3.40 -9.82
C MET A 1 8.36 -2.46 -8.90
N LYS A 2 7.21 -2.01 -9.31
CA LYS A 2 6.39 -1.10 -8.52
C LYS A 2 5.38 -1.91 -7.71
N VAL A 3 5.46 -1.80 -6.39
CA VAL A 3 4.68 -2.63 -5.46
C VAL A 3 3.81 -1.74 -4.57
N LEU A 4 2.54 -2.07 -4.47
CA LEU A 4 1.64 -1.42 -3.52
C LEU A 4 1.26 -2.42 -2.43
N ILE A 5 1.46 -2.03 -1.17
CA ILE A 5 1.03 -2.80 -0.03
C ILE A 5 -0.12 -2.05 0.63
N ALA A 6 -1.33 -2.50 0.39
CA ALA A 6 -2.54 -1.86 0.90
C ALA A 6 -2.81 -2.27 2.34
N CYS A 7 -3.35 -1.35 3.13
CA CYS A 7 -3.71 -1.56 4.53
C CYS A 7 -2.50 -1.92 5.40
N GLU A 8 -1.36 -1.28 5.15
CA GLU A 8 -0.16 -1.53 5.93
C GLU A 8 0.41 -0.23 6.50
N GLU A 9 -0.08 0.19 7.66
CA GLU A 9 0.44 1.40 8.31
C GLU A 9 1.83 1.16 8.91
N SER A 10 2.18 -0.08 9.26
CA SER A 10 3.47 -0.41 9.85
C SER A 10 4.62 -0.42 8.83
N GLN A 11 4.32 -0.50 7.55
CA GLN A 11 5.29 -0.48 6.46
C GLN A 11 6.31 -1.63 6.47
N ARG A 12 6.05 -2.69 7.20
CA ARG A 12 7.01 -3.80 7.33
C ARG A 12 7.33 -4.46 5.98
N VAL A 13 6.30 -4.78 5.22
CA VAL A 13 6.49 -5.39 3.90
C VAL A 13 7.05 -4.39 2.91
N CYS A 14 6.56 -3.14 2.98
CA CYS A 14 7.09 -2.07 2.15
C CYS A 14 8.58 -1.90 2.33
N ILE A 15 9.04 -1.83 3.58
CA ILE A 15 10.47 -1.70 3.89
C ILE A 15 11.26 -2.89 3.35
N ALA A 16 10.72 -4.10 3.49
CA ALA A 16 11.39 -5.31 3.02
C ALA A 16 11.56 -5.28 1.49
N PHE A 17 10.54 -4.86 0.75
CA PHE A 17 10.65 -4.75 -0.71
C PHE A 17 11.65 -3.69 -1.11
N ARG A 18 11.67 -2.56 -0.41
CA ARG A 18 12.62 -1.49 -0.71
C ARG A 18 14.06 -1.92 -0.43
N ALA A 19 14.27 -2.72 0.59
CA ALA A 19 15.59 -3.27 0.88
C ALA A 19 16.11 -4.16 -0.25
N ARG A 20 15.20 -4.70 -1.07
CA ARG A 20 15.55 -5.51 -2.22
C ARG A 20 15.61 -4.72 -3.52
N GLY A 21 15.46 -3.42 -3.46
CA GLY A 21 15.59 -2.55 -4.62
C GLY A 21 14.31 -2.30 -5.39
N HIS A 22 13.16 -2.69 -4.85
CA HIS A 22 11.88 -2.43 -5.51
C HIS A 22 11.32 -1.07 -5.09
N GLU A 23 10.55 -0.46 -5.98
CA GLU A 23 9.82 0.77 -5.68
C GLU A 23 8.51 0.39 -5.01
N ALA A 24 8.48 0.38 -3.68
CA ALA A 24 7.33 -0.07 -2.90
C ALA A 24 6.71 1.08 -2.13
N TYR A 25 5.39 1.05 -2.01
CA TYR A 25 4.63 2.04 -1.26
C TYR A 25 3.61 1.33 -0.39
N SER A 26 3.45 1.81 0.85
CA SER A 26 2.37 1.37 1.72
C SER A 26 1.17 2.29 1.59
N CYS A 27 -0.01 1.81 1.91
CA CYS A 27 -1.23 2.60 1.86
C CYS A 27 -2.13 2.23 3.03
N ASP A 28 -2.64 3.23 3.72
CA ASP A 28 -3.61 3.06 4.80
C ASP A 28 -4.34 4.38 5.02
N ILE A 29 -5.52 4.34 5.62
CA ILE A 29 -6.24 5.55 6.03
C ILE A 29 -5.57 6.21 7.22
N GLN A 30 -4.77 5.47 7.97
CA GLN A 30 -4.01 5.98 9.11
C GLN A 30 -2.63 6.43 8.68
N ASP A 31 -2.00 7.26 9.50
CA ASP A 31 -0.60 7.62 9.30
C ASP A 31 0.29 6.39 9.49
N CYS A 32 1.41 6.37 8.80
CA CYS A 32 2.34 5.25 8.93
C CYS A 32 3.04 5.27 10.29
N SER A 33 3.26 4.10 10.84
CA SER A 33 4.07 3.94 12.04
C SER A 33 5.47 3.41 11.74
N GLY A 34 5.74 3.09 10.47
CA GLY A 34 7.03 2.55 10.06
C GLY A 34 8.14 3.58 9.92
N GLY A 35 7.82 4.86 10.03
CA GLY A 35 8.83 5.92 10.00
C GLY A 35 9.22 6.39 8.61
N HIS A 36 8.50 6.00 7.57
CA HIS A 36 8.81 6.37 6.19
C HIS A 36 7.61 7.03 5.50
N PRO A 37 7.27 8.28 5.86
CA PRO A 37 6.16 8.99 5.20
C PRO A 37 6.38 9.16 3.70
N GLU A 38 7.62 9.16 3.25
CA GLU A 38 7.95 9.27 1.84
C GLU A 38 7.51 8.04 1.03
N TRP A 39 7.17 6.93 1.71
CA TRP A 39 6.71 5.69 1.07
C TRP A 39 5.27 5.35 1.41
N HIS A 40 4.59 6.22 2.14
CA HIS A 40 3.23 5.95 2.62
C HIS A 40 2.20 6.83 1.93
N ILE A 41 1.15 6.20 1.44
CA ILE A 41 0.00 6.87 0.85
C ILE A 41 -1.12 6.84 1.87
N LYS A 42 -1.45 8.00 2.44
CA LYS A 42 -2.55 8.08 3.40
C LYS A 42 -3.85 8.30 2.65
N GLY A 43 -4.73 7.31 2.69
CA GLY A 43 -6.02 7.43 2.02
C GLY A 43 -6.64 6.09 1.73
N ASP A 44 -7.62 6.11 0.84
CA ASP A 44 -8.37 4.92 0.46
C ASP A 44 -7.50 4.01 -0.42
N ALA A 45 -7.43 2.74 -0.03
CA ALA A 45 -6.68 1.76 -0.80
C ALA A 45 -7.21 1.62 -2.23
N LEU A 46 -8.51 1.76 -2.44
CA LEU A 46 -9.10 1.67 -3.78
C LEU A 46 -8.57 2.76 -4.70
N GLU A 47 -8.34 3.96 -4.16
CA GLU A 47 -7.74 5.04 -4.94
C GLU A 47 -6.30 4.72 -5.30
N ALA A 48 -5.55 4.18 -4.35
CA ALA A 48 -4.15 3.82 -4.56
C ALA A 48 -4.00 2.69 -5.57
N ILE A 49 -4.91 1.72 -5.55
CA ILE A 49 -4.88 0.57 -6.46
C ILE A 49 -5.00 1.00 -7.91
N ARG A 50 -5.73 2.07 -8.18
CA ARG A 50 -5.88 2.58 -9.54
C ARG A 50 -4.55 2.97 -10.17
N GLY A 51 -3.56 3.29 -9.36
CA GLY A 51 -2.28 3.75 -9.86
C GLY A 51 -2.36 5.19 -10.35
N GLY A 52 -1.71 5.47 -11.48
CA GLY A 52 -1.62 6.83 -11.98
C GLY A 52 -0.69 7.65 -11.11
N THR A 53 -1.12 8.86 -10.74
CA THR A 53 -0.35 9.72 -9.87
C THR A 53 -0.79 9.53 -8.42
N ILE A 54 0.16 9.26 -7.54
CA ILE A 54 -0.09 9.13 -6.10
C ILE A 54 0.66 10.23 -5.36
N THR A 55 0.22 10.50 -4.14
CA THR A 55 0.89 11.48 -3.27
C THR A 55 1.23 10.80 -1.96
N THR A 56 2.51 10.81 -1.61
CA THR A 56 2.98 10.27 -0.34
C THR A 56 2.82 11.30 0.78
N CYS A 57 2.93 10.84 2.04
CA CYS A 57 2.68 11.69 3.20
C CYS A 57 3.66 12.85 3.33
N ASP A 58 4.79 12.79 2.65
CA ASP A 58 5.76 13.89 2.58
C ASP A 58 5.35 14.98 1.58
N GLY A 59 4.23 14.82 0.91
CA GLY A 59 3.72 15.80 -0.05
C GLY A 59 4.26 15.64 -1.46
N VAL A 60 5.04 14.60 -1.73
CA VAL A 60 5.63 14.39 -3.05
C VAL A 60 4.66 13.59 -3.93
N HIS A 61 4.51 14.04 -5.18
CA HIS A 61 3.69 13.35 -6.17
C HIS A 61 4.56 12.37 -6.96
N HIS A 62 4.03 11.17 -7.17
CA HIS A 62 4.73 10.13 -7.91
C HIS A 62 3.84 9.63 -9.04
N ASP A 63 4.38 9.57 -10.25
CA ASP A 63 3.68 9.01 -11.40
C ASP A 63 4.01 7.53 -11.49
N ILE A 64 3.09 6.71 -10.99
CA ILE A 64 3.29 5.27 -10.94
C ILE A 64 2.82 4.59 -12.23
N GLY A 65 1.70 5.04 -12.78
CA GLY A 65 1.05 4.36 -13.88
C GLY A 65 0.32 3.12 -13.41
N LYS A 66 0.94 1.97 -13.51
CA LYS A 66 0.36 0.70 -13.06
C LYS A 66 1.26 0.03 -12.05
N TRP A 67 0.62 -0.66 -11.09
CA TRP A 67 1.35 -1.46 -10.12
C TRP A 67 1.74 -2.80 -10.75
N ASP A 68 2.96 -3.25 -10.47
CA ASP A 68 3.44 -4.56 -10.92
C ASP A 68 2.99 -5.67 -9.96
N LEU A 69 2.87 -5.33 -8.69
CA LEU A 69 2.45 -6.26 -7.65
C LEU A 69 1.58 -5.54 -6.64
N LEU A 70 0.50 -6.17 -6.22
CA LEU A 70 -0.40 -5.63 -5.21
C LEU A 70 -0.51 -6.62 -4.07
N ILE A 71 -0.18 -6.16 -2.86
CA ILE A 71 -0.32 -6.94 -1.64
C ILE A 71 -1.30 -6.19 -0.73
N ALA A 72 -2.26 -6.90 -0.16
CA ALA A 72 -3.24 -6.29 0.73
C ALA A 72 -3.27 -7.03 2.06
N HIS A 73 -3.32 -6.25 3.16
CA HIS A 73 -3.45 -6.76 4.51
C HIS A 73 -4.73 -6.21 5.12
N PRO A 74 -5.90 -6.71 4.70
CA PRO A 74 -7.16 -6.13 5.20
C PRO A 74 -7.30 -6.33 6.71
N PRO A 75 -7.91 -5.38 7.42
CA PRO A 75 -8.19 -5.56 8.84
C PRO A 75 -9.13 -6.74 9.09
N CYS A 76 -9.17 -7.21 10.33
CA CYS A 76 -9.99 -8.39 10.68
C CYS A 76 -11.45 -8.23 10.31
N THR A 77 -11.99 -7.03 10.42
CA THR A 77 -13.38 -6.76 10.02
C THR A 77 -13.59 -6.99 8.53
N TYR A 78 -12.60 -6.67 7.72
CA TYR A 78 -12.64 -6.97 6.29
C TYR A 78 -12.63 -8.47 6.05
N LEU A 79 -11.83 -9.19 6.78
CA LEU A 79 -11.75 -10.65 6.65
C LEU A 79 -13.08 -11.31 6.98
N ALA A 80 -13.80 -10.77 7.96
CA ALA A 80 -15.11 -11.32 8.34
C ALA A 80 -16.17 -11.11 7.26
N VAL A 81 -16.07 -10.04 6.48
CA VAL A 81 -17.08 -9.65 5.49
C VAL A 81 -16.68 -10.02 4.08
N SER A 82 -15.45 -9.74 3.70
CA SER A 82 -14.98 -9.86 2.32
C SER A 82 -13.86 -10.87 2.16
N GLY A 83 -13.20 -11.26 3.24
CA GLY A 83 -12.02 -12.12 3.18
C GLY A 83 -12.30 -13.46 2.53
N ASN A 84 -13.45 -14.05 2.80
CA ASN A 84 -13.81 -15.32 2.23
C ASN A 84 -13.81 -15.27 0.70
N ARG A 85 -14.27 -14.18 0.15
CA ARG A 85 -14.31 -14.00 -1.30
C ARG A 85 -12.90 -13.97 -1.90
N TRP A 86 -11.97 -13.38 -1.17
CA TRP A 86 -10.58 -13.27 -1.63
C TRP A 86 -9.82 -14.57 -1.50
N PHE A 87 -10.12 -15.36 -0.47
CA PHE A 87 -9.39 -16.57 -0.19
C PHE A 87 -9.96 -17.80 -0.88
N ASP A 88 -11.19 -17.73 -1.33
CA ASP A 88 -11.83 -18.81 -2.06
C ASP A 88 -11.31 -18.95 -3.49
N GLU A 89 -10.57 -17.97 -3.93
CA GLU A 89 -9.96 -17.98 -5.24
C GLU A 89 -8.50 -18.41 -5.17
#